data_01216d611de5779b8ed85d2135979a3c
#
_entry.id   01216d611de5779b8ed85d2135979a3c
#
_cell.length_a   1.000
_cell.length_b   1.000
_cell.length_c   1.000
_cell.angle_alpha   90.00
_cell.angle_beta   90.00
_cell.angle_gamma   90.00
#
_symmetry.space_group_name_H-M   'P 1'
#
loop_
_entity.id
_entity.type
_entity.pdbx_description
1 polymer ?
#
loop_
_entity_poly.entity_id
_entity_poly.type
_entity_poly.pdbx_seq_one_letter_code
_entity_poly.pdbx_strand_id
1 'polypeptide(L)'
;MNDWMPIAKEYDPLKAGSIDGTDEDPHDRAVWRAMLAQYTPNKGVTGDPLLTLFVARLNLQTKEEKLKEVFSRYGDIRRLRLVRDLVTGFSKGYAFIEYKEERSLLKAYRDADGLVIDQHEIFVDYELERTLKGWIPRRLGGGLGGKKESGQLRFGGRDRPFRKPINLPVIKGDQYREGKREKRERSRSRERYWESRTRERDHDRGREKRRQEREPARAWPGSDWERERDFREDRAKGRERRDRSK
;
A
#
# COMPACT_ATOMS: atom_id res chain seq x y z
N MET A 1 26.21 -17.64 12.21
CA MET A 1 25.23 -16.73 12.86
C MET A 1 24.66 -15.86 11.78
N ASN A 2 23.35 -15.83 11.58
CA ASN A 2 22.76 -14.90 10.62
C ASN A 2 22.86 -13.49 11.20
N ASP A 3 23.75 -12.68 10.66
CA ASP A 3 23.88 -11.26 10.99
C ASP A 3 22.70 -10.48 10.38
N TRP A 4 21.49 -10.83 10.84
CA TRP A 4 20.31 -10.09 10.44
C TRP A 4 20.39 -8.66 11.00
N MET A 5 20.16 -7.70 10.12
CA MET A 5 20.13 -6.28 10.47
C MET A 5 18.88 -5.61 9.89
N PRO A 6 18.22 -4.75 10.68
CA PRO A 6 16.99 -4.09 10.25
C PRO A 6 17.22 -3.04 9.15
N ILE A 7 18.42 -2.44 9.11
CA ILE A 7 18.80 -1.40 8.13
C ILE A 7 19.86 -1.97 7.20
N ALA A 8 19.70 -1.78 5.91
CA ALA A 8 20.63 -2.22 4.88
C ALA A 8 21.94 -1.42 4.95
N LYS A 9 23.09 -2.12 4.98
CA LYS A 9 24.43 -1.50 4.84
C LYS A 9 24.86 -1.34 3.39
N GLU A 10 24.37 -2.20 2.52
CA GLU A 10 24.51 -2.14 1.07
C GLU A 10 23.14 -2.31 0.42
N TYR A 11 22.91 -1.63 -0.67
CA TYR A 11 21.63 -1.68 -1.37
C TYR A 11 21.63 -2.86 -2.35
N ASP A 12 20.66 -3.74 -2.18
CA ASP A 12 20.33 -4.80 -3.11
C ASP A 12 18.85 -4.68 -3.46
N PRO A 13 18.48 -4.45 -4.73
CA PRO A 13 17.09 -4.32 -5.15
C PRO A 13 16.21 -5.52 -4.78
N LEU A 14 16.73 -6.74 -4.86
CA LEU A 14 16.01 -7.96 -4.53
C LEU A 14 15.70 -8.01 -3.04
N LYS A 15 16.72 -7.82 -2.20
CA LYS A 15 16.55 -7.75 -0.74
C LYS A 15 15.62 -6.61 -0.33
N ALA A 16 15.78 -5.42 -0.92
CA ALA A 16 14.92 -4.28 -0.64
C ALA A 16 13.46 -4.53 -1.06
N GLY A 17 13.22 -5.38 -2.03
CA GLY A 17 11.89 -5.85 -2.42
C GLY A 17 11.25 -6.77 -1.38
N SER A 18 12.02 -7.45 -0.57
CA SER A 18 11.59 -8.43 0.42
C SER A 18 11.34 -7.80 1.80
N ILE A 19 10.34 -8.29 2.52
CA ILE A 19 10.01 -7.81 3.88
C ILE A 19 11.13 -8.11 4.88
N ASP A 20 11.80 -9.25 4.72
CA ASP A 20 12.87 -9.75 5.60
C ASP A 20 14.22 -9.88 4.89
N GLY A 21 14.29 -9.52 3.61
CA GLY A 21 15.51 -9.57 2.83
C GLY A 21 15.94 -10.97 2.39
N THR A 22 15.02 -11.95 2.39
CA THR A 22 15.32 -13.36 2.08
C THR A 22 14.77 -13.86 0.74
N ASP A 23 14.04 -13.03 -0.01
CA ASP A 23 13.51 -13.42 -1.31
C ASP A 23 14.65 -13.74 -2.29
N GLU A 24 14.49 -14.83 -3.04
CA GLU A 24 15.42 -15.26 -4.08
C GLU A 24 14.99 -14.79 -5.47
N ASP A 25 13.67 -14.59 -5.66
CA ASP A 25 13.07 -14.15 -6.92
C ASP A 25 12.38 -12.79 -6.78
N PRO A 26 12.45 -11.92 -7.80
CA PRO A 26 11.78 -10.62 -7.80
C PRO A 26 10.26 -10.80 -7.89
N HIS A 27 9.53 -10.32 -6.89
CA HIS A 27 8.08 -10.44 -6.80
C HIS A 27 7.32 -9.41 -7.67
N ASP A 28 7.98 -8.35 -8.14
CA ASP A 28 7.38 -7.35 -9.03
C ASP A 28 8.32 -6.92 -10.19
N ARG A 29 7.71 -6.37 -11.24
CA ARG A 29 8.46 -5.87 -12.41
C ARG A 29 9.38 -4.68 -12.09
N ALA A 30 9.13 -3.95 -11.02
CA ALA A 30 9.96 -2.82 -10.66
C ALA A 30 11.24 -3.30 -9.96
N VAL A 31 11.18 -4.33 -9.12
CA VAL A 31 12.37 -5.01 -8.56
C VAL A 31 13.22 -5.57 -9.68
N TRP A 32 12.62 -6.31 -10.62
CA TRP A 32 13.32 -6.84 -11.79
C TRP A 32 14.04 -5.74 -12.58
N ARG A 33 13.35 -4.63 -12.85
CA ARG A 33 13.95 -3.46 -13.54
C ARG A 33 15.10 -2.86 -12.75
N ALA A 34 14.98 -2.78 -11.41
CA ALA A 34 16.04 -2.26 -10.55
C ALA A 34 17.28 -3.15 -10.54
N MET A 35 17.10 -4.48 -10.57
CA MET A 35 18.23 -5.45 -10.67
C MET A 35 19.03 -5.30 -11.96
N LEU A 36 18.35 -4.95 -13.06
CA LEU A 36 19.01 -4.74 -14.37
C LEU A 36 19.54 -3.31 -14.54
N ALA A 37 19.13 -2.38 -13.66
CA ALA A 37 19.49 -0.98 -13.79
C ALA A 37 20.94 -0.74 -13.41
N GLN A 38 21.65 0.04 -14.25
CA GLN A 38 22.95 0.63 -13.92
C GLN A 38 22.71 2.08 -13.52
N TYR A 39 23.12 2.43 -12.32
CA TYR A 39 22.99 3.79 -11.82
C TYR A 39 24.31 4.33 -11.29
N THR A 40 24.67 5.51 -11.74
CA THR A 40 25.81 6.26 -11.23
C THR A 40 25.29 7.60 -10.73
N PRO A 41 25.61 8.01 -9.49
CA PRO A 41 25.25 9.32 -8.96
C PRO A 41 25.75 10.45 -9.86
N ASN A 42 24.97 11.53 -9.96
CA ASN A 42 25.35 12.68 -10.78
C ASN A 42 26.60 13.33 -10.21
N LYS A 43 27.67 13.37 -11.01
CA LYS A 43 28.95 14.03 -10.66
C LYS A 43 28.83 15.53 -10.43
N GLY A 44 27.77 16.19 -10.95
CA GLY A 44 27.50 17.61 -10.77
C GLY A 44 26.87 17.97 -9.41
N VAL A 45 26.55 16.99 -8.56
CA VAL A 45 26.03 17.26 -7.21
C VAL A 45 27.18 17.67 -6.32
N THR A 46 27.14 18.92 -5.85
CA THR A 46 28.13 19.51 -4.95
C THR A 46 27.65 19.42 -3.51
N GLY A 47 28.57 19.31 -2.56
CA GLY A 47 28.31 19.22 -1.13
C GLY A 47 28.70 17.89 -0.53
N ASP A 48 28.77 17.85 0.82
CA ASP A 48 29.12 16.66 1.58
C ASP A 48 27.89 15.78 1.79
N PRO A 49 27.85 14.54 1.27
CA PRO A 49 26.73 13.64 1.45
C PRO A 49 26.52 13.23 2.92
N LEU A 50 27.57 13.22 3.75
CA LEU A 50 27.46 12.89 5.16
C LEU A 50 26.86 14.02 6.00
N LEU A 51 26.83 15.24 5.48
CA LEU A 51 26.20 16.41 6.09
C LEU A 51 24.85 16.76 5.43
N THR A 52 24.40 15.96 4.49
CA THR A 52 23.17 16.21 3.71
C THR A 52 21.99 15.38 4.20
N LEU A 53 20.92 16.07 4.53
CA LEU A 53 19.63 15.49 4.90
C LEU A 53 18.73 15.41 3.68
N PHE A 54 18.03 14.30 3.51
CA PHE A 54 16.98 14.10 2.54
C PHE A 54 15.62 14.32 3.20
N VAL A 55 14.80 15.20 2.64
CA VAL A 55 13.45 15.51 3.13
C VAL A 55 12.44 15.20 2.03
N ALA A 56 11.47 14.35 2.29
CA ALA A 56 10.47 13.90 1.33
C ALA A 56 9.04 14.04 1.85
N ARG A 57 8.06 13.72 0.99
CA ARG A 57 6.63 13.85 1.25
C ARG A 57 6.19 15.31 1.49
N LEU A 58 6.94 16.26 0.94
CA LEU A 58 6.60 17.67 1.00
C LEU A 58 5.34 17.96 0.18
N ASN A 59 4.57 18.94 0.63
CA ASN A 59 3.51 19.52 -0.19
C ASN A 59 4.11 20.12 -1.46
N LEU A 60 3.47 19.94 -2.61
CA LEU A 60 3.95 20.45 -3.88
C LEU A 60 4.00 21.99 -3.93
N GLN A 61 3.27 22.67 -3.07
CA GLN A 61 3.25 24.12 -2.93
C GLN A 61 4.29 24.66 -1.94
N THR A 62 4.93 23.78 -1.14
CA THR A 62 5.97 24.20 -0.19
C THR A 62 7.14 24.82 -0.90
N LYS A 63 7.56 26.00 -0.42
CA LYS A 63 8.66 26.78 -0.96
C LYS A 63 9.95 26.57 -0.17
N GLU A 64 11.09 26.95 -0.77
CA GLU A 64 12.41 26.84 -0.14
C GLU A 64 12.54 27.72 1.11
N GLU A 65 11.91 28.89 1.13
CA GLU A 65 11.91 29.80 2.26
C GLU A 65 11.29 29.13 3.50
N LYS A 66 10.16 28.43 3.32
CA LYS A 66 9.49 27.71 4.40
C LYS A 66 10.34 26.56 4.95
N LEU A 67 10.99 25.81 4.08
CA LEU A 67 11.92 24.77 4.49
C LEU A 67 13.11 25.35 5.26
N LYS A 68 13.69 26.46 4.77
CA LYS A 68 14.78 27.14 5.45
C LYS A 68 14.38 27.61 6.84
N GLU A 69 13.21 28.21 6.99
CA GLU A 69 12.67 28.64 8.30
C GLU A 69 12.57 27.47 9.29
N VAL A 70 11.95 26.37 8.86
CA VAL A 70 11.72 25.20 9.71
C VAL A 70 13.04 24.52 10.08
N PHE A 71 13.91 24.27 9.12
CA PHE A 71 15.12 23.49 9.33
C PHE A 71 16.29 24.28 9.94
N SER A 72 16.27 25.63 9.89
CA SER A 72 17.24 26.47 10.60
C SER A 72 17.17 26.34 12.13
N ARG A 73 16.07 25.81 12.68
CA ARG A 73 15.94 25.52 14.12
C ARG A 73 16.90 24.44 14.63
N TYR A 74 17.36 23.58 13.72
CA TYR A 74 18.27 22.47 14.06
C TYR A 74 19.73 22.87 13.97
N GLY A 75 20.05 23.93 13.20
CA GLY A 75 21.38 24.47 13.04
C GLY A 75 21.58 25.23 11.73
N ASP A 76 22.82 25.67 11.50
CA ASP A 76 23.18 26.45 10.34
C ASP A 76 23.12 25.61 9.05
N ILE A 77 22.28 26.05 8.12
CA ILE A 77 22.15 25.46 6.79
C ILE A 77 23.23 26.03 5.89
N ARG A 78 24.06 25.17 5.30
CA ARG A 78 25.05 25.53 4.30
C ARG A 78 24.41 25.68 2.92
N ARG A 79 23.53 24.73 2.57
CA ARG A 79 22.84 24.70 1.28
C ARG A 79 21.47 24.01 1.42
N LEU A 80 20.50 24.54 0.71
CA LEU A 80 19.17 23.95 0.61
C LEU A 80 18.77 23.92 -0.87
N ARG A 81 18.23 22.80 -1.31
CA ARG A 81 17.74 22.61 -2.67
C ARG A 81 16.42 21.85 -2.66
N LEU A 82 15.34 22.53 -3.01
CA LEU A 82 14.06 21.90 -3.35
C LEU A 82 14.15 21.38 -4.78
N VAL A 83 13.91 20.09 -4.96
CA VAL A 83 14.00 19.47 -6.28
C VAL A 83 12.74 19.76 -7.08
N ARG A 84 12.95 20.33 -8.26
CA ARG A 84 11.89 20.70 -9.20
C ARG A 84 12.03 19.93 -10.51
N ASP A 85 10.93 19.77 -11.19
CA ASP A 85 10.93 19.25 -12.55
C ASP A 85 11.57 20.26 -13.51
N LEU A 86 12.49 19.80 -14.36
CA LEU A 86 13.25 20.69 -15.25
C LEU A 86 12.40 21.32 -16.35
N VAL A 87 11.32 20.66 -16.74
CA VAL A 87 10.47 21.13 -17.85
C VAL A 87 9.35 22.00 -17.33
N THR A 88 8.66 21.54 -16.26
CA THR A 88 7.47 22.21 -15.74
C THR A 88 7.77 23.19 -14.61
N GLY A 89 8.94 23.10 -13.96
CA GLY A 89 9.30 23.89 -12.79
C GLY A 89 8.58 23.51 -11.50
N PHE A 90 7.63 22.57 -11.56
CA PHE A 90 6.89 22.14 -10.38
C PHE A 90 7.77 21.37 -9.38
N SER A 91 7.48 21.54 -8.09
CA SER A 91 8.13 20.77 -7.04
C SER A 91 7.88 19.28 -7.23
N LYS A 92 8.91 18.45 -7.01
CA LYS A 92 8.79 16.98 -6.96
C LYS A 92 8.46 16.45 -5.57
N GLY A 93 8.24 17.35 -4.59
CA GLY A 93 7.86 16.98 -3.22
C GLY A 93 9.01 16.44 -2.38
N TYR A 94 10.27 16.76 -2.73
CA TYR A 94 11.44 16.42 -1.92
C TYR A 94 12.56 17.45 -2.06
N ALA A 95 13.39 17.51 -1.02
CA ALA A 95 14.50 18.46 -0.92
C ALA A 95 15.74 17.83 -0.30
N PHE A 96 16.89 18.46 -0.53
CA PHE A 96 18.15 18.16 0.13
C PHE A 96 18.60 19.38 0.94
N ILE A 97 19.05 19.15 2.19
CA ILE A 97 19.50 20.18 3.11
C ILE A 97 20.88 19.82 3.63
N GLU A 98 21.90 20.57 3.26
CA GLU A 98 23.26 20.41 3.75
C GLU A 98 23.48 21.33 4.96
N TYR A 99 23.82 20.74 6.09
CA TYR A 99 24.21 21.46 7.29
C TYR A 99 25.71 21.76 7.32
N LYS A 100 26.12 22.75 8.13
CA LYS A 100 27.52 23.03 8.37
C LYS A 100 28.15 22.02 9.35
N GLU A 101 27.34 21.50 10.26
CA GLU A 101 27.79 20.64 11.36
C GLU A 101 27.00 19.32 11.36
N GLU A 102 27.70 18.24 11.67
CA GLU A 102 27.09 16.91 11.82
C GLU A 102 26.06 16.86 12.97
N ARG A 103 26.33 17.58 14.07
CA ARG A 103 25.40 17.66 15.22
C ARG A 103 24.02 18.20 14.81
N SER A 104 24.00 19.18 13.93
CA SER A 104 22.78 19.79 13.40
C SER A 104 22.01 18.79 12.51
N LEU A 105 22.73 18.04 11.67
CA LEU A 105 22.17 16.97 10.86
C LEU A 105 21.54 15.88 11.74
N LEU A 106 22.26 15.37 12.74
CA LEU A 106 21.76 14.32 13.64
C LEU A 106 20.55 14.77 14.42
N LYS A 107 20.50 16.03 14.87
CA LYS A 107 19.34 16.63 15.52
C LYS A 107 18.14 16.69 14.56
N ALA A 108 18.32 17.21 13.36
CA ALA A 108 17.27 17.28 12.35
C ALA A 108 16.77 15.89 11.94
N TYR A 109 17.69 14.92 11.77
CA TYR A 109 17.34 13.53 11.47
C TYR A 109 16.42 12.91 12.53
N ARG A 110 16.65 13.16 13.82
CA ARG A 110 15.84 12.59 14.91
C ARG A 110 14.51 13.31 15.09
N ASP A 111 14.54 14.65 15.05
CA ASP A 111 13.45 15.46 15.56
C ASP A 111 12.50 15.97 14.45
N ALA A 112 12.95 15.97 13.18
CA ALA A 112 12.13 16.47 12.08
C ALA A 112 11.33 15.39 11.32
N ASP A 113 11.56 14.10 11.60
CA ASP A 113 10.80 13.03 10.97
C ASP A 113 9.37 13.00 11.49
N GLY A 114 8.40 12.93 10.58
CA GLY A 114 6.97 13.01 10.94
C GLY A 114 6.47 14.43 11.24
N LEU A 115 7.31 15.46 11.13
CA LEU A 115 6.86 16.84 11.30
C LEU A 115 5.84 17.23 10.22
N VAL A 116 4.81 17.97 10.61
CA VAL A 116 3.80 18.46 9.65
C VAL A 116 4.19 19.83 9.11
N ILE A 117 4.42 19.91 7.79
CA ILE A 117 4.67 21.16 7.05
C ILE A 117 3.61 21.29 5.96
N ASP A 118 2.94 22.44 5.92
CA ASP A 118 1.87 22.73 4.95
C ASP A 118 0.86 21.57 4.83
N GLN A 119 0.39 21.07 5.97
CA GLN A 119 -0.57 19.96 6.10
C GLN A 119 -0.08 18.59 5.60
N HIS A 120 1.23 18.45 5.32
CA HIS A 120 1.82 17.18 4.95
C HIS A 120 2.81 16.73 6.00
N GLU A 121 2.69 15.47 6.41
CA GLU A 121 3.67 14.79 7.25
C GLU A 121 4.91 14.46 6.42
N ILE A 122 6.04 15.07 6.77
CA ILE A 122 7.29 14.88 6.05
C ILE A 122 8.01 13.63 6.51
N PHE A 123 8.84 13.11 5.63
CA PHE A 123 9.76 12.00 5.90
C PHE A 123 11.19 12.51 5.78
N VAL A 124 12.03 12.18 6.75
CA VAL A 124 13.41 12.64 6.82
C VAL A 124 14.36 11.45 6.89
N ASP A 125 15.40 11.44 6.05
CA ASP A 125 16.44 10.40 6.02
C ASP A 125 17.80 11.02 5.64
N TYR A 126 18.85 10.23 5.72
CA TYR A 126 20.15 10.60 5.16
C TYR A 126 20.12 10.58 3.63
N GLU A 127 21.07 11.25 3.00
CA GLU A 127 21.29 11.13 1.57
C GLU A 127 21.88 9.75 1.24
N LEU A 128 21.07 8.87 0.67
CA LEU A 128 21.46 7.49 0.36
C LEU A 128 22.10 7.34 -1.02
N GLU A 129 21.86 8.28 -1.93
CA GLU A 129 22.33 8.22 -3.31
C GLU A 129 23.84 8.07 -3.44
N ARG A 130 24.59 8.79 -2.59
CA ARG A 130 26.06 8.81 -2.60
C ARG A 130 26.69 8.04 -1.44
N THR A 131 25.91 7.71 -0.41
CA THR A 131 26.41 7.05 0.81
C THR A 131 26.14 5.54 0.82
N LEU A 132 25.04 5.08 0.23
CA LEU A 132 24.68 3.68 0.24
C LEU A 132 25.17 2.98 -1.05
N LYS A 133 26.16 2.12 -0.91
CA LYS A 133 26.72 1.36 -2.05
C LYS A 133 25.65 0.52 -2.74
N GLY A 134 25.63 0.53 -4.07
CA GLY A 134 24.66 -0.21 -4.88
C GLY A 134 23.30 0.49 -5.03
N TRP A 135 23.17 1.73 -4.56
CA TRP A 135 21.91 2.47 -4.60
C TRP A 135 21.31 2.55 -6.00
N ILE A 136 20.03 2.17 -6.09
CA ILE A 136 19.21 2.34 -7.28
C ILE A 136 18.01 3.23 -6.91
N PRO A 137 17.78 4.36 -7.58
CA PRO A 137 16.70 5.27 -7.24
C PRO A 137 15.33 4.70 -7.62
N ARG A 138 14.28 5.22 -6.97
CA ARG A 138 12.90 4.77 -7.16
C ARG A 138 12.40 4.85 -8.60
N ARG A 139 12.83 5.85 -9.37
CA ARG A 139 12.50 5.98 -10.81
C ARG A 139 12.94 4.78 -11.66
N LEU A 140 13.97 4.07 -11.22
CA LEU A 140 14.46 2.84 -11.84
C LEU A 140 13.91 1.56 -11.17
N GLY A 141 12.96 1.70 -10.26
CA GLY A 141 12.32 0.59 -9.56
C GLY A 141 12.88 0.27 -8.19
N GLY A 142 13.97 0.93 -7.80
CA GLY A 142 14.65 0.78 -6.51
C GLY A 142 14.08 1.67 -5.40
N GLY A 143 14.97 2.29 -4.61
CA GLY A 143 14.65 3.13 -3.47
C GLY A 143 14.36 2.32 -2.21
N LEU A 144 14.11 3.03 -1.10
CA LEU A 144 13.67 2.46 0.18
C LEU A 144 12.34 3.07 0.63
N GLY A 145 11.62 2.42 1.53
CA GLY A 145 10.33 2.88 2.05
C GLY A 145 9.20 2.79 1.04
N GLY A 146 8.30 3.77 1.06
CA GLY A 146 7.16 3.89 0.15
C GLY A 146 5.82 3.73 0.85
N LYS A 147 4.78 4.29 0.23
CA LYS A 147 3.40 4.17 0.72
C LYS A 147 2.82 2.81 0.31
N LYS A 148 1.99 2.24 1.17
CA LYS A 148 1.32 0.96 0.93
C LYS A 148 0.44 0.99 -0.33
N GLU A 149 -0.19 2.13 -0.57
CA GLU A 149 -1.08 2.35 -1.71
C GLU A 149 -0.35 2.34 -3.06
N SER A 150 0.95 2.65 -3.06
CA SER A 150 1.75 2.66 -4.30
C SER A 150 2.12 1.27 -4.82
N GLY A 151 1.92 0.22 -4.02
CA GLY A 151 2.31 -1.15 -4.35
C GLY A 151 3.83 -1.39 -4.46
N GLN A 152 4.64 -0.34 -4.42
CA GLN A 152 6.10 -0.42 -4.51
C GLN A 152 6.75 -0.19 -3.15
N LEU A 153 6.55 -1.14 -2.25
CA LEU A 153 7.19 -1.14 -0.95
C LEU A 153 8.64 -1.62 -1.07
N ARG A 154 9.56 -0.94 -0.36
CA ARG A 154 10.97 -1.31 -0.29
C ARG A 154 11.40 -1.25 1.17
N PHE A 155 12.09 -2.29 1.59
CA PHE A 155 12.48 -2.54 2.97
C PHE A 155 13.99 -2.33 3.19
N GLY A 156 14.42 -2.31 4.43
CA GLY A 156 15.80 -2.10 4.82
C GLY A 156 16.19 -0.64 5.02
N GLY A 157 15.23 0.29 4.96
CA GLY A 157 15.41 1.70 5.29
C GLY A 157 14.73 2.09 6.61
N ARG A 158 14.86 3.36 6.99
CA ARG A 158 14.26 3.93 8.21
C ARG A 158 12.74 3.78 8.25
N ASP A 159 12.06 4.13 7.16
CA ASP A 159 10.58 4.08 7.06
C ASP A 159 10.05 2.64 7.13
N ARG A 160 10.80 1.70 6.56
CA ARG A 160 10.46 0.27 6.52
C ARG A 160 11.68 -0.59 6.76
N PRO A 161 12.11 -0.79 8.01
CA PRO A 161 13.21 -1.69 8.32
C PRO A 161 12.85 -3.14 7.95
N PHE A 162 13.86 -3.97 7.71
CA PHE A 162 13.66 -5.40 7.54
C PHE A 162 13.05 -6.01 8.79
N ARG A 163 12.14 -6.95 8.60
CA ARG A 163 11.63 -7.79 9.67
C ARG A 163 12.57 -8.98 9.87
N LYS A 164 12.67 -9.43 11.12
CA LYS A 164 13.44 -10.64 11.39
C LYS A 164 12.83 -11.83 10.65
N PRO A 165 13.62 -12.60 9.87
CA PRO A 165 13.13 -13.79 9.21
C PRO A 165 12.51 -14.77 10.21
N ILE A 166 11.34 -15.29 9.89
CA ILE A 166 10.69 -16.31 10.69
C ILE A 166 11.27 -17.66 10.24
N ASN A 167 12.12 -18.26 11.07
CA ASN A 167 12.60 -19.62 10.84
C ASN A 167 11.42 -20.58 11.06
N LEU A 168 10.63 -20.81 10.01
CA LEU A 168 9.66 -21.89 10.02
C LEU A 168 10.44 -23.21 9.98
N PRO A 169 10.09 -24.18 10.84
CA PRO A 169 10.69 -25.51 10.72
C PRO A 169 10.45 -26.02 9.30
N VAL A 170 11.50 -26.45 8.62
CA VAL A 170 11.40 -27.04 7.27
C VAL A 170 10.53 -28.28 7.38
N ILE A 171 9.28 -28.15 7.03
CA ILE A 171 8.36 -29.28 6.88
C ILE A 171 8.84 -30.04 5.64
N LYS A 172 9.53 -31.16 5.85
CA LYS A 172 10.00 -32.03 4.77
C LYS A 172 8.81 -32.26 3.81
N GLY A 173 9.05 -32.16 2.51
CA GLY A 173 8.02 -32.07 1.45
C GLY A 173 6.89 -33.12 1.48
N ASP A 174 7.07 -34.23 2.18
CA ASP A 174 6.04 -35.26 2.37
C ASP A 174 4.89 -34.81 3.29
N GLN A 175 5.18 -34.07 4.37
CA GLN A 175 4.13 -33.52 5.24
C GLN A 175 3.33 -32.41 4.57
N TYR A 176 3.94 -31.65 3.64
CA TYR A 176 3.21 -30.63 2.89
C TYR A 176 2.24 -31.22 1.87
N ARG A 177 2.58 -32.37 1.28
CA ARG A 177 1.72 -33.13 0.36
C ARG A 177 0.53 -33.75 1.11
N GLU A 178 0.77 -34.28 2.31
CA GLU A 178 -0.26 -34.90 3.15
C GLU A 178 -1.26 -33.87 3.68
N GLY A 179 -0.81 -32.74 4.23
CA GLY A 179 -1.67 -31.65 4.67
C GLY A 179 -2.50 -31.00 3.54
N LYS A 180 -1.95 -30.95 2.30
CA LYS A 180 -2.67 -30.47 1.11
C LYS A 180 -3.72 -31.48 0.63
N ARG A 181 -3.45 -32.80 0.81
CA ARG A 181 -4.37 -33.88 0.50
C ARG A 181 -5.53 -33.92 1.48
N GLU A 182 -5.26 -33.85 2.79
CA GLU A 182 -6.30 -33.75 3.83
C GLU A 182 -7.18 -32.50 3.67
N LYS A 183 -6.60 -31.34 3.36
CA LYS A 183 -7.34 -30.10 3.13
C LYS A 183 -8.26 -30.21 1.91
N ARG A 184 -7.81 -30.91 0.86
CA ARG A 184 -8.58 -31.16 -0.36
C ARG A 184 -9.69 -32.20 -0.15
N GLU A 185 -9.48 -33.20 0.73
CA GLU A 185 -10.48 -34.19 1.13
C GLU A 185 -11.55 -33.57 2.03
N ARG A 186 -11.16 -32.73 2.98
CA ARG A 186 -12.11 -31.96 3.82
C ARG A 186 -12.97 -30.98 3.01
N SER A 187 -12.42 -30.32 2.00
CA SER A 187 -13.22 -29.44 1.13
C SER A 187 -14.19 -30.24 0.26
N ARG A 188 -13.79 -31.39 -0.31
CA ARG A 188 -14.67 -32.28 -1.08
C ARG A 188 -15.76 -32.93 -0.24
N SER A 189 -15.49 -33.24 1.06
CA SER A 189 -16.49 -33.75 2.00
C SER A 189 -17.52 -32.69 2.36
N ARG A 190 -17.06 -31.43 2.51
CA ARG A 190 -17.92 -30.27 2.79
C ARG A 190 -18.84 -29.95 1.60
N GLU A 191 -18.30 -30.03 0.38
CA GLU A 191 -19.02 -29.79 -0.87
C GLU A 191 -20.10 -30.86 -1.09
N ARG A 192 -19.78 -32.16 -0.88
CA ARG A 192 -20.74 -33.26 -0.93
C ARG A 192 -21.84 -33.12 0.12
N TYR A 193 -21.51 -32.64 1.32
CA TYR A 193 -22.50 -32.39 2.39
C TYR A 193 -23.47 -31.25 1.99
N TRP A 194 -23.00 -30.21 1.34
CA TRP A 194 -23.85 -29.12 0.86
C TRP A 194 -24.73 -29.58 -0.33
N GLU A 195 -24.17 -30.34 -1.25
CA GLU A 195 -24.95 -30.91 -2.36
C GLU A 195 -26.07 -31.87 -1.90
N SER A 196 -25.82 -32.72 -0.90
CA SER A 196 -26.88 -33.58 -0.34
C SER A 196 -28.00 -32.76 0.28
N ARG A 197 -27.67 -31.72 1.02
CA ARG A 197 -28.65 -30.82 1.66
C ARG A 197 -29.45 -29.97 0.68
N THR A 198 -28.87 -29.62 -0.46
CA THR A 198 -29.63 -28.94 -1.53
C THR A 198 -30.59 -29.87 -2.24
N ARG A 199 -30.19 -31.11 -2.49
CA ARG A 199 -31.09 -32.16 -3.07
C ARG A 199 -32.28 -32.51 -2.15
N GLU A 200 -32.07 -32.59 -0.83
CA GLU A 200 -33.15 -32.78 0.14
C GLU A 200 -34.16 -31.61 0.12
N ARG A 201 -33.66 -30.36 0.08
CA ARG A 201 -34.53 -29.18 0.00
C ARG A 201 -35.32 -29.10 -1.32
N ASP A 202 -34.73 -29.49 -2.42
CA ASP A 202 -35.42 -29.51 -3.73
C ASP A 202 -36.45 -30.62 -3.80
N HIS A 203 -36.16 -31.76 -3.14
CA HIS A 203 -37.12 -32.87 -3.01
C HIS A 203 -38.32 -32.47 -2.14
N ASP A 204 -38.09 -31.77 -1.05
CA ASP A 204 -39.18 -31.30 -0.16
C ASP A 204 -40.03 -30.22 -0.83
N ARG A 205 -39.41 -29.28 -1.56
CA ARG A 205 -40.13 -28.29 -2.40
C ARG A 205 -40.98 -28.97 -3.49
N GLY A 206 -40.47 -30.04 -4.08
CA GLY A 206 -41.21 -30.82 -5.07
C GLY A 206 -42.41 -31.56 -4.48
N ARG A 207 -42.30 -32.02 -3.22
CA ARG A 207 -43.42 -32.64 -2.48
C ARG A 207 -44.49 -31.62 -2.09
N GLU A 208 -44.07 -30.43 -1.64
CA GLU A 208 -44.98 -29.36 -1.26
C GLU A 208 -45.78 -28.82 -2.44
N LYS A 209 -45.12 -28.68 -3.61
CA LYS A 209 -45.75 -28.25 -4.86
C LYS A 209 -46.78 -29.27 -5.34
N ARG A 210 -46.52 -30.59 -5.26
CA ARG A 210 -47.48 -31.64 -5.60
C ARG A 210 -48.61 -31.77 -4.58
N ARG A 211 -48.43 -31.30 -3.35
CA ARG A 211 -49.49 -31.27 -2.32
C ARG A 211 -50.43 -30.08 -2.57
N GLN A 212 -49.92 -28.92 -2.99
CA GLN A 212 -50.73 -27.77 -3.37
C GLN A 212 -51.53 -28.00 -4.68
N GLU A 213 -50.98 -28.77 -5.62
CA GLU A 213 -51.67 -29.12 -6.86
C GLU A 213 -52.80 -30.16 -6.66
N ARG A 214 -52.86 -30.87 -5.49
CA ARG A 214 -53.89 -31.84 -5.17
C ARG A 214 -55.02 -31.33 -4.28
N GLU A 215 -54.93 -30.10 -3.76
CA GLU A 215 -56.07 -29.50 -3.04
C GLU A 215 -57.01 -28.85 -4.02
N PRO A 216 -58.30 -29.26 -4.06
CA PRO A 216 -59.29 -28.59 -4.95
C PRO A 216 -59.50 -27.16 -4.46
N ALA A 217 -59.47 -26.23 -5.38
CA ALA A 217 -59.67 -24.81 -5.15
C ALA A 217 -60.97 -24.59 -4.36
N ARG A 218 -60.89 -24.27 -3.07
CA ARG A 218 -62.00 -23.67 -2.33
C ARG A 218 -62.13 -22.23 -2.79
N ALA A 219 -63.21 -21.94 -3.45
CA ALA A 219 -63.59 -20.60 -3.85
C ALA A 219 -63.70 -19.70 -2.59
N TRP A 220 -62.92 -18.69 -2.52
CA TRP A 220 -63.07 -17.57 -1.58
C TRP A 220 -63.82 -16.45 -2.25
N PRO A 221 -64.85 -15.88 -1.61
CA PRO A 221 -65.57 -14.71 -2.16
C PRO A 221 -64.70 -13.49 -2.02
N GLY A 222 -64.75 -12.62 -3.03
CA GLY A 222 -63.95 -11.45 -3.26
C GLY A 222 -63.77 -10.50 -2.08
N SER A 223 -62.57 -9.96 -1.99
CA SER A 223 -62.30 -8.74 -1.24
C SER A 223 -61.23 -7.90 -1.92
N ASP A 224 -61.69 -6.74 -2.35
CA ASP A 224 -61.06 -5.40 -2.34
C ASP A 224 -59.53 -5.27 -2.60
N TRP A 225 -59.04 -5.70 -3.76
CA TRP A 225 -57.66 -5.37 -4.18
C TRP A 225 -57.59 -4.21 -5.18
N GLU A 226 -58.74 -3.57 -5.57
CA GLU A 226 -58.76 -2.47 -6.54
C GLU A 226 -58.48 -1.10 -5.89
N ARG A 227 -58.64 -0.93 -4.58
CA ARG A 227 -58.40 0.37 -3.91
C ARG A 227 -56.97 0.70 -3.58
N GLU A 228 -56.05 -0.23 -3.60
CA GLU A 228 -54.64 0.06 -3.26
C GLU A 228 -53.75 0.40 -4.48
N ARG A 229 -54.19 0.20 -5.71
CA ARG A 229 -53.41 0.58 -6.89
C ARG A 229 -53.44 2.09 -7.15
N ASP A 230 -54.54 2.76 -6.92
CA ASP A 230 -54.68 4.18 -7.17
C ASP A 230 -53.86 5.06 -6.19
N PHE A 231 -53.59 4.56 -4.97
CA PHE A 231 -52.77 5.30 -3.99
C PHE A 231 -51.26 5.27 -4.28
N ARG A 232 -50.77 4.38 -5.14
CA ARG A 232 -49.33 4.30 -5.48
C ARG A 232 -48.97 5.14 -6.71
N GLU A 233 -49.89 5.36 -7.63
CA GLU A 233 -49.63 6.22 -8.79
C GLU A 233 -49.60 7.71 -8.45
N ASP A 234 -50.39 8.17 -7.49
CA ASP A 234 -50.38 9.58 -7.07
C ASP A 234 -49.10 9.94 -6.26
N ARG A 235 -48.45 9.01 -5.62
CA ARG A 235 -47.15 9.26 -4.91
C ARG A 235 -45.96 9.37 -5.87
N ALA A 236 -45.99 8.74 -7.03
CA ALA A 236 -44.96 8.83 -8.05
C ALA A 236 -45.00 10.17 -8.78
N LYS A 237 -46.21 10.68 -9.09
CA LYS A 237 -46.39 11.98 -9.77
C LYS A 237 -46.08 13.20 -8.92
N GLY A 238 -46.12 13.06 -7.58
CA GLY A 238 -45.78 14.12 -6.64
C GLY A 238 -44.26 14.35 -6.44
N ARG A 239 -43.40 13.40 -6.78
CA ARG A 239 -41.94 13.52 -6.68
C ARG A 239 -41.30 14.20 -7.90
N GLU A 240 -41.83 14.00 -9.09
CA GLU A 240 -41.31 14.62 -10.33
C GLU A 240 -41.52 16.14 -10.43
N ARG A 241 -42.45 16.69 -9.65
CA ARG A 241 -42.73 18.15 -9.66
C ARG A 241 -41.83 18.96 -8.70
N ARG A 242 -41.07 18.33 -7.83
CA ARG A 242 -40.18 19.05 -6.87
C ARG A 242 -38.73 19.22 -7.37
N ASP A 243 -38.30 18.49 -8.40
CA ASP A 243 -36.95 18.60 -8.95
C ASP A 243 -36.84 19.57 -10.17
N ARG A 244 -37.93 20.28 -10.54
CA ARG A 244 -37.89 21.28 -11.61
C ARG A 244 -37.94 22.73 -11.15
N SER A 245 -37.80 23.00 -9.84
CA SER A 245 -37.76 24.37 -9.31
C SER A 245 -36.68 24.55 -8.25
N LYS A 246 -35.43 24.33 -8.67
CA LYS A 246 -34.23 24.89 -8.05
C LYS A 246 -33.18 25.11 -9.11
#